data_95d22a42e376616c55176dbfbefb4a85
#
_entry.id   95d22a42e376616c55176dbfbefb4a85
#
_cell.length_a   1.000
_cell.length_b   1.000
_cell.length_c   1.000
_cell.angle_alpha   90.00
_cell.angle_beta   90.00
_cell.angle_gamma   90.00
#
_symmetry.space_group_name_H-M   'P 1'
#
loop_
_entity.id
_entity.type
_entity.pdbx_description
1 polymer ?
#
loop_
_entity_poly.entity_id
_entity_poly.type
_entity_poly.pdbx_seq_one_letter_code
_entity_poly.pdbx_strand_id
1 'polypeptide(L)'
;MPKTVISFTTIEFPNEEMMEKTYDIFHEEMQSLAEKLRPAGMVRFHSSRLFLPEDKLMFGNWLEYRDMEAFKECDAIWQKNGEEFAKKYGDMFSDVKFGSYRGRVFQDWS
;
A
#
# COMPACT_ATOMS: atom_id res chain seq x y z
N MET A 1 -13.94 -12.87 -18.27
CA MET A 1 -13.74 -12.58 -16.85
C MET A 1 -12.45 -11.80 -16.65
N PRO A 2 -12.49 -10.67 -15.97
CA PRO A 2 -11.25 -9.98 -15.61
C PRO A 2 -10.39 -10.86 -14.71
N LYS A 3 -9.08 -10.77 -14.90
CA LYS A 3 -8.11 -11.51 -14.08
C LYS A 3 -7.46 -10.62 -13.03
N THR A 4 -7.74 -9.33 -13.08
CA THR A 4 -7.12 -8.34 -12.21
C THR A 4 -7.42 -8.61 -10.74
N VAL A 5 -6.38 -8.56 -9.94
CA VAL A 5 -6.46 -8.65 -8.47
C VAL A 5 -6.16 -7.26 -7.92
N ILE A 6 -6.91 -6.85 -6.91
CA ILE A 6 -6.65 -5.58 -6.24
C ILE A 6 -6.25 -5.81 -4.79
N SER A 7 -5.48 -4.87 -4.28
CA SER A 7 -5.18 -4.78 -2.86
C SER A 7 -5.46 -3.36 -2.41
N PHE A 8 -6.24 -3.19 -1.35
CA PHE A 8 -6.49 -1.89 -0.74
C PHE A 8 -6.04 -1.96 0.70
N THR A 9 -5.03 -1.16 1.05
CA THR A 9 -4.51 -1.12 2.42
C THR A 9 -4.76 0.25 3.01
N THR A 10 -5.08 0.28 4.28
CA THR A 10 -5.29 1.52 5.00
C THR A 10 -4.30 1.66 6.13
N ILE A 11 -3.90 2.90 6.40
CA ILE A 11 -3.02 3.23 7.50
C ILE A 11 -3.69 4.34 8.29
N GLU A 12 -4.04 4.07 9.53
CA GLU A 12 -4.66 5.05 10.41
C GLU A 12 -3.65 5.54 11.44
N PHE A 13 -3.50 6.86 11.56
CA PHE A 13 -2.50 7.51 12.40
C PHE A 13 -3.10 8.05 13.69
N PRO A 14 -2.32 8.04 14.79
CA PRO A 14 -2.80 8.58 16.06
C PRO A 14 -2.84 10.12 16.08
N ASN A 15 -2.06 10.80 15.24
CA ASN A 15 -1.99 12.26 15.19
C ASN A 15 -1.44 12.73 13.85
N GLU A 16 -1.57 14.04 13.59
CA GLU A 16 -1.12 14.65 12.33
C GLU A 16 0.40 14.59 12.16
N GLU A 17 1.14 14.76 13.23
CA GLU A 17 2.60 14.71 13.17
C GLU A 17 3.08 13.37 12.60
N MET A 18 2.51 12.28 13.07
CA MET A 18 2.85 10.94 12.59
C MET A 18 2.45 10.76 11.14
N MET A 19 1.29 11.28 10.76
CA MET A 19 0.82 11.22 9.38
C MET A 19 1.75 11.98 8.43
N GLU A 20 2.17 13.19 8.80
CA GLU A 20 3.06 13.99 7.96
C GLU A 20 4.45 13.36 7.84
N LYS A 21 4.98 12.80 8.91
CA LYS A 21 6.25 12.06 8.85
C LYS A 21 6.16 10.87 7.91
N THR A 22 5.06 10.13 7.96
CA THR A 22 4.84 8.98 7.09
C THR A 22 4.70 9.41 5.63
N TYR A 23 4.03 10.53 5.38
CA TYR A 23 3.91 11.12 4.05
C TYR A 23 5.31 11.35 3.45
N ASP A 24 6.20 11.96 4.21
CA ASP A 24 7.57 12.24 3.76
C ASP A 24 8.35 10.96 3.51
N ILE A 25 8.23 9.97 4.39
CA ILE A 25 8.89 8.68 4.25
C ILE A 25 8.40 7.98 2.97
N PHE A 26 7.10 8.01 2.69
CA PHE A 26 6.54 7.40 1.50
C PHE A 26 7.07 8.04 0.22
N HIS A 27 7.24 9.36 0.22
CA HIS A 27 7.81 10.06 -0.93
C HIS A 27 9.24 9.58 -1.23
N GLU A 28 10.00 9.26 -0.21
CA GLU A 28 11.38 8.78 -0.38
C GLU A 28 11.44 7.29 -0.75
N GLU A 29 10.59 6.48 -0.12
CA GLU A 29 10.74 5.02 -0.15
C GLU A 29 9.90 4.32 -1.23
N MET A 30 8.72 4.85 -1.57
CA MET A 30 7.77 4.11 -2.39
C MET A 30 8.13 4.05 -3.86
N GLN A 31 8.89 4.99 -4.38
CA GLN A 31 9.31 4.95 -5.79
C GLN A 31 10.15 3.71 -6.08
N SER A 32 11.14 3.44 -5.23
CA SER A 32 12.01 2.28 -5.36
C SER A 32 11.22 0.98 -5.30
N LEU A 33 10.23 0.91 -4.39
CA LEU A 33 9.37 -0.25 -4.27
C LEU A 33 8.51 -0.44 -5.52
N ALA A 34 7.92 0.62 -6.04
CA ALA A 34 7.09 0.57 -7.24
C ALA A 34 7.90 0.06 -8.45
N GLU A 35 9.16 0.47 -8.55
CA GLU A 35 10.05 0.01 -9.62
C GLU A 35 10.32 -1.49 -9.55
N LYS A 36 10.32 -2.07 -8.36
CA LYS A 36 10.46 -3.51 -8.16
C LYS A 36 9.16 -4.27 -8.44
N LEU A 37 8.03 -3.66 -8.12
CA LEU A 37 6.72 -4.30 -8.28
C LEU A 37 6.26 -4.36 -9.74
N ARG A 38 6.60 -3.36 -10.55
CA ARG A 38 6.17 -3.29 -11.94
C ARG A 38 6.57 -4.52 -12.77
N PRO A 39 7.85 -4.91 -12.78
CA PRO A 39 8.24 -6.10 -13.55
C PRO A 39 7.57 -7.38 -13.05
N ALA A 40 7.16 -7.42 -11.77
CA ALA A 40 6.49 -8.56 -11.18
C ALA A 40 4.99 -8.61 -11.48
N GLY A 41 4.45 -7.59 -12.19
CA GLY A 41 3.08 -7.60 -12.65
C GLY A 41 2.12 -6.61 -11.99
N MET A 42 2.63 -5.66 -11.23
CA MET A 42 1.80 -4.55 -10.73
C MET A 42 1.43 -3.62 -11.89
N VAL A 43 0.16 -3.32 -12.02
CA VAL A 43 -0.38 -2.48 -13.08
C VAL A 43 -0.57 -1.04 -12.61
N ARG A 44 -1.01 -0.87 -11.38
CA ARG A 44 -1.30 0.44 -10.81
C ARG A 44 -1.01 0.46 -9.32
N PHE A 45 -0.45 1.56 -8.86
CA PHE A 45 -0.21 1.80 -7.44
C PHE A 45 -0.38 3.29 -7.19
N HIS A 46 -1.32 3.64 -6.33
CA HIS A 46 -1.43 5.02 -5.87
C HIS A 46 -1.76 5.06 -4.38
N SER A 47 -1.26 6.11 -3.74
CA SER A 47 -1.51 6.38 -2.34
C SER A 47 -2.37 7.63 -2.24
N SER A 48 -3.35 7.61 -1.34
CA SER A 48 -4.28 8.70 -1.15
C SER A 48 -4.32 9.10 0.32
N ARG A 49 -4.48 10.39 0.56
CA ARG A 49 -4.84 10.90 1.87
C ARG A 49 -6.37 10.90 1.92
N LEU A 50 -6.94 10.07 2.76
CA LEU A 50 -8.39 9.94 2.84
C LEU A 50 -8.97 11.14 3.60
N PHE A 51 -10.00 11.77 3.04
CA PHE A 51 -10.65 12.92 3.68
C PHE A 51 -11.98 12.57 4.33
N LEU A 52 -12.44 11.34 4.17
CA LEU A 52 -13.61 10.79 4.85
C LEU A 52 -13.26 9.40 5.39
N PRO A 53 -13.66 9.06 6.62
CA PRO A 53 -14.39 9.92 7.57
C PRO A 53 -13.52 11.05 8.12
N GLU A 54 -14.12 12.18 8.39
CA GLU A 54 -13.42 13.42 8.79
C GLU A 54 -12.70 13.31 10.14
N ASP A 55 -13.16 12.44 11.01
CA ASP A 55 -12.58 12.24 12.34
C ASP A 55 -11.37 11.31 12.34
N LYS A 56 -10.92 10.85 11.18
CA LYS A 56 -9.81 9.91 11.07
C LYS A 56 -8.68 10.48 10.23
N LEU A 57 -7.46 10.14 10.62
CA LEU A 57 -6.24 10.49 9.89
C LEU A 57 -5.73 9.24 9.21
N MET A 58 -6.00 9.11 7.92
CA MET A 58 -5.75 7.85 7.21
C MET A 58 -5.15 8.06 5.83
N PHE A 59 -4.30 7.11 5.45
CA PHE A 59 -3.90 6.90 4.05
C PHE A 59 -4.60 5.65 3.51
N GLY A 60 -4.89 5.67 2.21
CA GLY A 60 -5.34 4.48 1.49
C GLY A 60 -4.39 4.21 0.33
N ASN A 61 -3.93 2.97 0.22
CA ASN A 61 -3.05 2.55 -0.86
C ASN A 61 -3.80 1.57 -1.74
N TRP A 62 -3.95 1.92 -3.02
CA TRP A 62 -4.64 1.12 -4.01
C TRP A 62 -3.64 0.50 -4.96
N LEU A 63 -3.67 -0.82 -5.06
CA LEU A 63 -2.80 -1.55 -5.99
C LEU A 63 -3.63 -2.46 -6.88
N GLU A 64 -3.24 -2.52 -8.15
CA GLU A 64 -3.82 -3.45 -9.11
C GLU A 64 -2.71 -4.32 -9.66
N TYR A 65 -2.98 -5.63 -9.72
CA TYR A 65 -2.07 -6.62 -10.23
C TYR A 65 -2.69 -7.27 -11.46
N ARG A 66 -1.87 -7.62 -12.44
CA ARG A 66 -2.31 -8.20 -13.70
C ARG A 66 -3.18 -9.45 -13.49
N ASP A 67 -2.78 -10.31 -12.53
CA ASP A 67 -3.45 -11.57 -12.22
C ASP A 67 -3.02 -12.07 -10.84
N MET A 68 -3.51 -13.23 -10.45
CA MET A 68 -3.19 -13.84 -9.14
C MET A 68 -1.71 -14.20 -9.03
N GLU A 69 -1.09 -14.65 -10.10
CA GLU A 69 0.34 -14.97 -10.09
C GLU A 69 1.19 -13.72 -9.81
N ALA A 70 0.86 -12.62 -10.49
CA ALA A 70 1.52 -11.34 -10.26
C ALA A 70 1.30 -10.85 -8.83
N PHE A 71 0.10 -11.03 -8.29
CA PHE A 71 -0.18 -10.69 -6.90
C PHE A 71 0.75 -11.45 -5.95
N LYS A 72 0.92 -12.75 -6.15
CA LYS A 72 1.78 -13.58 -5.29
C LYS A 72 3.24 -13.17 -5.36
N GLU A 73 3.75 -12.88 -6.56
CA GLU A 73 5.12 -12.41 -6.73
C GLU A 73 5.33 -11.05 -6.05
N CYS A 74 4.39 -10.14 -6.23
CA CYS A 74 4.45 -8.82 -5.60
C CYS A 74 4.32 -8.91 -4.08
N ASP A 75 3.51 -9.83 -3.58
CA ASP A 75 3.36 -10.02 -2.13
C ASP A 75 4.70 -10.39 -1.48
N ALA A 76 5.48 -11.24 -2.12
CA ALA A 76 6.81 -11.59 -1.63
C ALA A 76 7.74 -10.37 -1.57
N ILE A 77 7.67 -9.50 -2.58
CA ILE A 77 8.43 -8.25 -2.63
C ILE A 77 7.99 -7.32 -1.51
N TRP A 78 6.68 -7.19 -1.29
CA TRP A 78 6.10 -6.40 -0.21
C TRP A 78 6.58 -6.88 1.16
N GLN A 79 6.60 -8.18 1.38
CA GLN A 79 7.03 -8.75 2.66
C GLN A 79 8.49 -8.46 2.95
N LYS A 80 9.35 -8.63 1.95
CA LYS A 80 10.76 -8.31 2.09
C LYS A 80 10.96 -6.82 2.36
N ASN A 81 10.24 -5.98 1.64
CA ASN A 81 10.29 -4.53 1.85
C ASN A 81 9.85 -4.16 3.27
N GLY A 82 8.80 -4.82 3.77
CA GLY A 82 8.31 -4.60 5.13
C GLY A 82 9.35 -4.95 6.18
N GLU A 83 10.10 -6.02 5.99
CA GLU A 83 11.19 -6.41 6.90
C GLU A 83 12.30 -5.36 6.92
N GLU A 84 12.70 -4.86 5.74
CA GLU A 84 13.72 -3.83 5.62
C GLU A 84 13.24 -2.51 6.24
N PHE A 85 11.98 -2.17 6.01
CA PHE A 85 11.36 -0.98 6.55
C PHE A 85 11.32 -1.02 8.09
N ALA A 86 10.95 -2.17 8.65
CA ALA A 86 10.92 -2.37 10.09
C ALA A 86 12.32 -2.22 10.72
N LYS A 87 13.35 -2.71 10.05
CA LYS A 87 14.73 -2.53 10.50
C LYS A 87 15.16 -1.05 10.47
N LYS A 88 14.74 -0.33 9.44
CA LYS A 88 15.13 1.07 9.25
C LYS A 88 14.42 2.02 10.20
N TYR A 89 13.14 1.82 10.44
CA TYR A 89 12.30 2.75 11.20
C TYR A 89 11.92 2.26 12.59
N GLY A 90 12.16 0.97 12.90
CA GLY A 90 11.93 0.42 14.23
C GLY A 90 10.50 0.56 14.70
N ASP A 91 10.33 1.02 15.95
CA ASP A 91 9.03 1.11 16.59
C ASP A 91 8.23 2.36 16.23
N MET A 92 8.70 3.14 15.26
CA MET A 92 8.05 4.39 14.85
C MET A 92 6.56 4.23 14.53
N PHE A 93 6.18 3.06 14.02
CA PHE A 93 4.81 2.79 13.59
C PHE A 93 4.00 1.94 14.59
N SER A 94 4.46 1.81 15.83
CA SER A 94 3.79 0.96 16.82
C SER A 94 2.35 1.37 17.14
N ASP A 95 2.03 2.67 17.05
CA ASP A 95 0.68 3.20 17.33
C ASP A 95 -0.17 3.37 16.07
N VAL A 96 0.34 2.96 14.93
CA VAL A 96 -0.35 3.06 13.65
C VAL A 96 -1.16 1.80 13.41
N LYS A 97 -2.42 1.97 12.96
CA LYS A 97 -3.30 0.84 12.66
C LYS A 97 -3.30 0.53 11.18
N PHE A 98 -3.09 -0.73 10.82
CA PHE A 98 -3.08 -1.17 9.44
C PHE A 98 -4.31 -2.01 9.12
N GLY A 99 -4.92 -1.76 7.97
CA GLY A 99 -5.98 -2.59 7.43
C GLY A 99 -5.56 -3.09 6.05
N SER A 100 -6.02 -4.26 5.65
CA SER A 100 -5.69 -4.82 4.36
C SER A 100 -6.89 -5.58 3.81
N TYR A 101 -7.26 -5.25 2.56
CA TYR A 101 -8.37 -5.85 1.84
C TYR A 101 -7.87 -6.27 0.47
N ARG A 102 -8.23 -7.47 0.04
CA ARG A 102 -7.80 -8.02 -1.24
C ARG A 102 -8.99 -8.61 -1.96
N GLY A 103 -9.02 -8.44 -3.27
CA GLY A 103 -10.14 -8.91 -4.03
C GLY A 103 -9.80 -9.16 -5.48
N ARG A 104 -10.75 -9.77 -6.16
CA ARG A 104 -10.69 -9.98 -7.61
C ARG A 104 -11.73 -9.08 -8.26
N VAL A 105 -11.31 -8.41 -9.32
CA VAL A 105 -12.24 -7.59 -10.10
C VAL A 105 -13.24 -8.51 -10.77
N PHE A 106 -14.53 -8.20 -10.62
CA PHE A 106 -15.58 -8.95 -11.32
C PHE A 106 -16.31 -8.08 -12.35
N GLN A 107 -16.13 -6.78 -12.31
CA GLN A 107 -16.64 -5.84 -13.31
C GLN A 107 -15.62 -4.72 -13.51
N ASP A 108 -15.40 -4.35 -14.75
CA ASP A 108 -14.48 -3.28 -15.11
C ASP A 108 -15.17 -2.40 -16.16
N TRP A 109 -15.38 -1.14 -15.81
CA TRP A 109 -16.11 -0.15 -16.61
C TRP A 109 -15.20 0.88 -17.28
N SER A 110 -13.89 0.66 -17.22
CA SER A 110 -12.90 1.60 -17.77
C SER A 110 -12.95 1.71 -19.30
#